data_90005ef5c5742318cefd174e4cef1c27
#
_entry.id   90005ef5c5742318cefd174e4cef1c27
#
_cell.length_a   1.000
_cell.length_b   1.000
_cell.length_c   1.000
_cell.angle_alpha   90.00
_cell.angle_beta   90.00
_cell.angle_gamma   90.00
#
_symmetry.space_group_name_H-M   'P 1'
#
loop_
_entity.id
_entity.type
_entity.pdbx_description
1 polymer ?
#
loop_
_entity_poly.entity_id
_entity_poly.type
_entity_poly.pdbx_seq_one_letter_code
_entity_poly.pdbx_strand_id
1 'polypeptide(L)'
;IADKYIQLLEKTWFYKDWATAHRRFLYNDKAVEEDKILGMKRRCWKAEASAAKLYTDPVSSLINLLPACPDNKAGLAYLTSFLLLNKHIETYKTLQESLYRSPAWRDMTECQQEAIVICSPNDPHFWLEHG
;
A
#
# COMPACT_ATOMS: atom_id res chain seq x y z
N ILE A 1 -3.66 -25.29 5.41
CA ILE A 1 -4.96 -24.62 5.11
C ILE A 1 -5.04 -24.26 3.63
N ALA A 2 -4.06 -23.59 3.02
CA ALA A 2 -4.06 -23.18 1.62
C ALA A 2 -4.28 -24.36 0.64
N ASP A 3 -3.61 -25.51 0.88
CA ASP A 3 -3.76 -26.71 0.04
C ASP A 3 -5.20 -27.21 -0.04
N LYS A 4 -5.93 -27.23 1.08
CA LYS A 4 -7.35 -27.62 1.10
C LYS A 4 -8.23 -26.70 0.24
N TYR A 5 -7.96 -25.38 0.26
CA TYR A 5 -8.71 -24.42 -0.55
C TYR A 5 -8.37 -24.57 -2.03
N ILE A 6 -7.12 -24.78 -2.39
CA ILE A 6 -6.73 -25.04 -3.79
C ILE A 6 -7.42 -26.34 -4.30
N GLN A 7 -7.39 -27.43 -3.54
CA GLN A 7 -8.09 -28.67 -3.91
C GLN A 7 -9.61 -28.49 -4.05
N LEU A 8 -10.22 -27.63 -3.24
CA LEU A 8 -11.63 -27.32 -3.35
C LEU A 8 -11.92 -26.51 -4.64
N LEU A 9 -11.09 -25.49 -4.92
CA LEU A 9 -11.23 -24.65 -6.10
C LEU A 9 -10.98 -25.41 -7.41
N GLU A 10 -10.07 -26.39 -7.41
CA GLU A 10 -9.84 -27.29 -8.55
C GLU A 10 -11.09 -28.11 -8.94
N LYS A 11 -12.04 -28.31 -7.99
CA LYS A 11 -13.29 -29.00 -8.26
C LYS A 11 -14.40 -28.07 -8.77
N THR A 12 -14.16 -26.76 -8.78
CA THR A 12 -15.14 -25.78 -9.27
C THR A 12 -14.92 -25.50 -10.76
N TRP A 13 -16.01 -25.25 -11.48
CA TRP A 13 -15.93 -24.99 -12.92
C TRP A 13 -15.18 -23.69 -13.25
N PHE A 14 -15.45 -22.61 -12.50
CA PHE A 14 -14.86 -21.29 -12.80
C PHE A 14 -13.41 -21.13 -12.34
N TYR A 15 -13.00 -21.78 -11.26
CA TYR A 15 -11.68 -21.55 -10.65
C TYR A 15 -10.69 -22.71 -10.86
N LYS A 16 -11.09 -23.77 -11.58
CA LYS A 16 -10.26 -24.95 -11.80
C LYS A 16 -8.90 -24.58 -12.38
N ASP A 17 -8.90 -23.88 -13.50
CA ASP A 17 -7.68 -23.54 -14.23
C ASP A 17 -6.80 -22.60 -13.41
N TRP A 18 -7.42 -21.63 -12.74
CA TRP A 18 -6.72 -20.72 -11.84
C TRP A 18 -6.07 -21.49 -10.67
N ALA A 19 -6.79 -22.37 -10.02
CA ALA A 19 -6.30 -23.16 -8.89
C ALA A 19 -5.16 -24.08 -9.31
N THR A 20 -5.30 -24.75 -10.44
CA THR A 20 -4.25 -25.61 -11.01
C THR A 20 -2.98 -24.82 -11.31
N ALA A 21 -3.09 -23.64 -11.92
CA ALA A 21 -1.95 -22.76 -12.20
C ALA A 21 -1.27 -22.26 -10.92
N HIS A 22 -2.04 -22.01 -9.84
CA HIS A 22 -1.52 -21.49 -8.58
C HIS A 22 -1.00 -22.56 -7.62
N ARG A 23 -1.29 -23.83 -7.89
CA ARG A 23 -0.79 -24.96 -7.10
C ARG A 23 0.75 -25.00 -7.00
N ARG A 24 1.45 -24.54 -8.04
CA ARG A 24 2.92 -24.44 -8.09
C ARG A 24 3.54 -23.59 -6.99
N PHE A 25 2.77 -22.68 -6.39
CA PHE A 25 3.22 -21.79 -5.32
C PHE A 25 3.08 -22.41 -3.92
N LEU A 26 2.33 -23.53 -3.81
CA LEU A 26 2.19 -24.21 -2.52
C LEU A 26 3.53 -24.83 -2.11
N TYR A 27 3.99 -24.44 -0.92
CA TYR A 27 5.24 -24.93 -0.32
C TYR A 27 6.50 -24.67 -1.19
N ASN A 28 6.41 -23.73 -2.13
CA ASN A 28 7.51 -23.37 -3.03
C ASN A 28 7.82 -21.88 -2.91
N ASP A 29 8.62 -21.54 -1.91
CA ASP A 29 9.03 -20.16 -1.61
C ASP A 29 9.74 -19.51 -2.78
N LYS A 30 10.57 -20.26 -3.50
CA LYS A 30 11.30 -19.76 -4.65
C LYS A 30 10.36 -19.33 -5.78
N ALA A 31 9.36 -20.17 -6.10
CA ALA A 31 8.35 -19.81 -7.10
C ALA A 31 7.53 -18.58 -6.71
N VAL A 32 7.26 -18.38 -5.41
CA VAL A 32 6.59 -17.20 -4.90
C VAL A 32 7.46 -15.94 -5.05
N GLU A 33 8.76 -16.04 -4.79
CA GLU A 33 9.70 -14.92 -4.92
C GLU A 33 9.92 -14.49 -6.37
N GLU A 34 9.95 -15.44 -7.29
CA GLU A 34 10.11 -15.20 -8.72
C GLU A 34 8.84 -14.63 -9.37
N ASP A 35 7.67 -14.85 -8.77
CA ASP A 35 6.42 -14.30 -9.27
C ASP A 35 6.33 -12.79 -9.02
N LYS A 36 6.00 -12.02 -10.06
CA LYS A 36 5.97 -10.55 -10.01
C LYS A 36 5.02 -10.01 -8.93
N ILE A 37 3.84 -10.60 -8.81
CA ILE A 37 2.81 -10.10 -7.89
C ILE A 37 3.01 -10.67 -6.49
N LEU A 38 3.21 -11.98 -6.38
CA LEU A 38 3.37 -12.64 -5.08
C LEU A 38 4.70 -12.27 -4.42
N GLY A 39 5.78 -12.16 -5.20
CA GLY A 39 7.08 -11.72 -4.71
C GLY A 39 7.03 -10.28 -4.18
N MET A 40 6.34 -9.37 -4.90
CA MET A 40 6.13 -8.01 -4.40
C MET A 40 5.32 -8.01 -3.09
N LYS A 41 4.20 -8.72 -3.04
CA LYS A 41 3.37 -8.83 -1.82
C LYS A 41 4.15 -9.42 -0.65
N ARG A 42 4.99 -10.41 -0.89
CA ARG A 42 5.84 -11.02 0.15
C ARG A 42 6.87 -10.04 0.71
N ARG A 43 7.52 -9.24 -0.15
CA ARG A 43 8.47 -8.19 0.30
C ARG A 43 7.78 -7.10 1.13
N CYS A 44 6.54 -6.75 0.77
CA CYS A 44 5.75 -5.75 1.49
C CYS A 44 5.05 -6.31 2.74
N TRP A 45 5.10 -7.63 2.97
CA TRP A 45 4.43 -8.25 4.10
C TRP A 45 5.25 -8.09 5.38
N LYS A 46 4.62 -7.52 6.41
CA LYS A 46 5.16 -7.49 7.78
C LYS A 46 4.41 -8.48 8.65
N ALA A 47 5.15 -9.30 9.38
CA ALA A 47 4.58 -10.33 10.28
C ALA A 47 3.66 -9.74 11.37
N GLU A 48 3.89 -8.47 11.75
CA GLU A 48 3.09 -7.75 12.76
C GLU A 48 1.80 -7.11 12.21
N ALA A 49 1.65 -7.05 10.89
CA ALA A 49 0.46 -6.51 10.26
C ALA A 49 -0.68 -7.53 10.32
N SER A 50 -1.52 -7.45 11.35
CA SER A 50 -2.75 -8.23 11.39
C SER A 50 -3.86 -7.51 10.62
N ALA A 51 -4.70 -8.27 9.91
CA ALA A 51 -5.88 -7.71 9.24
C ALA A 51 -6.79 -6.95 10.22
N ALA A 52 -6.88 -7.39 11.48
CA ALA A 52 -7.63 -6.71 12.53
C ALA A 52 -7.12 -5.29 12.79
N LYS A 53 -5.80 -5.07 12.82
CA LYS A 53 -5.22 -3.72 12.99
C LYS A 53 -5.55 -2.80 11.81
N LEU A 54 -5.59 -3.32 10.59
CA LEU A 54 -5.94 -2.51 9.42
C LEU A 54 -7.38 -1.98 9.49
N TYR A 55 -8.30 -2.74 10.06
CA TYR A 55 -9.69 -2.30 10.24
C TYR A 55 -9.87 -1.34 11.41
N THR A 56 -9.09 -1.48 12.48
CA THR A 56 -9.20 -0.63 13.67
C THR A 56 -8.38 0.64 13.58
N ASP A 57 -7.21 0.59 12.94
CA ASP A 57 -6.31 1.73 12.77
C ASP A 57 -5.60 1.64 11.40
N PRO A 58 -6.28 2.02 10.32
CA PRO A 58 -5.72 1.99 8.98
C PRO A 58 -4.56 2.96 8.81
N VAL A 59 -4.57 4.10 9.50
CA VAL A 59 -3.53 5.13 9.38
C VAL A 59 -2.19 4.60 9.88
N SER A 60 -2.12 4.16 11.13
CA SER A 60 -0.88 3.62 11.70
C SER A 60 -0.39 2.38 10.95
N SER A 61 -1.31 1.52 10.50
CA SER A 61 -0.97 0.33 9.73
C SER A 61 -0.31 0.67 8.39
N LEU A 62 -0.82 1.68 7.68
CA LEU A 62 -0.28 2.12 6.40
C LEU A 62 0.99 2.94 6.54
N ILE A 63 1.08 3.83 7.55
CA ILE A 63 2.31 4.57 7.86
C ILE A 63 3.47 3.60 8.14
N ASN A 64 3.21 2.52 8.87
CA ASN A 64 4.22 1.50 9.15
C ASN A 64 4.55 0.62 7.94
N LEU A 65 3.65 0.51 6.96
CA LEU A 65 3.86 -0.28 5.75
C LEU A 65 4.71 0.46 4.71
N LEU A 66 4.52 1.77 4.55
CA LEU A 66 5.17 2.56 3.50
C LEU A 66 6.70 2.51 3.52
N PRO A 67 7.39 2.59 4.67
CA PRO A 67 8.86 2.47 4.71
C PRO A 67 9.37 1.10 4.27
N ALA A 68 8.57 0.04 4.47
CA ALA A 68 8.92 -1.30 4.03
C ALA A 68 8.64 -1.55 2.54
N CYS A 69 7.76 -0.75 1.96
CA CYS A 69 7.32 -0.87 0.57
C CYS A 69 7.10 0.52 -0.04
N PRO A 70 8.19 1.30 -0.30
CA PRO A 70 8.11 2.68 -0.76
C PRO A 70 7.43 2.82 -2.14
N ASP A 71 7.42 1.76 -2.94
CA ASP A 71 6.77 1.74 -4.26
C ASP A 71 5.27 1.38 -4.19
N ASN A 72 4.69 1.25 -3.00
CA ASN A 72 3.29 0.91 -2.83
C ASN A 72 2.38 2.12 -3.08
N LYS A 73 2.22 2.49 -4.35
CA LYS A 73 1.36 3.60 -4.78
C LYS A 73 -0.09 3.45 -4.31
N ALA A 74 -0.62 2.22 -4.29
CA ALA A 74 -1.98 1.97 -3.85
C ALA A 74 -2.16 2.22 -2.34
N GLY A 75 -1.21 1.78 -1.51
CA GLY A 75 -1.20 2.05 -0.07
C GLY A 75 -1.10 3.54 0.23
N LEU A 76 -0.25 4.26 -0.49
CA LEU A 76 -0.10 5.70 -0.36
C LEU A 76 -1.36 6.44 -0.78
N ALA A 77 -1.94 6.10 -1.94
CA ALA A 77 -3.19 6.72 -2.41
C ALA A 77 -4.34 6.50 -1.43
N TYR A 78 -4.47 5.29 -0.86
CA TYR A 78 -5.47 5.01 0.15
C TYR A 78 -5.27 5.86 1.42
N LEU A 79 -4.04 5.90 1.95
CA LEU A 79 -3.72 6.66 3.16
C LEU A 79 -3.98 8.16 2.97
N THR A 80 -3.51 8.75 1.88
CA THR A 80 -3.71 10.17 1.60
C THR A 80 -5.18 10.52 1.43
N SER A 81 -5.94 9.70 0.68
CA SER A 81 -7.38 9.88 0.54
C SER A 81 -8.11 9.76 1.86
N PHE A 82 -7.75 8.78 2.69
CA PHE A 82 -8.35 8.58 4.02
C PHE A 82 -8.10 9.79 4.93
N LEU A 83 -6.87 10.31 4.98
CA LEU A 83 -6.51 11.48 5.78
C LEU A 83 -7.28 12.73 5.33
N LEU A 84 -7.36 12.98 4.04
CA LEU A 84 -8.07 14.15 3.49
C LEU A 84 -9.58 14.06 3.72
N LEU A 85 -10.20 12.91 3.48
CA LEU A 85 -11.64 12.70 3.71
C LEU A 85 -12.03 12.85 5.18
N ASN A 86 -11.14 12.46 6.11
CA ASN A 86 -11.37 12.60 7.54
C ASN A 86 -10.82 13.92 8.10
N LYS A 87 -10.36 14.84 7.26
CA LYS A 87 -9.82 16.16 7.64
C LYS A 87 -8.63 16.08 8.62
N HIS A 88 -7.84 15.01 8.55
CA HIS A 88 -6.58 14.85 9.30
C HIS A 88 -5.44 15.62 8.62
N ILE A 89 -5.59 16.93 8.48
CA ILE A 89 -4.73 17.79 7.68
C ILE A 89 -3.29 17.82 8.21
N GLU A 90 -3.08 17.92 9.51
CA GLU A 90 -1.75 17.94 10.12
C GLU A 90 -1.00 16.63 9.87
N THR A 91 -1.69 15.50 10.03
CA THR A 91 -1.10 14.19 9.74
C THR A 91 -0.77 14.05 8.25
N TYR A 92 -1.62 14.58 7.38
CA TYR A 92 -1.37 14.61 5.93
C TYR A 92 -0.12 15.43 5.61
N LYS A 93 0.04 16.62 6.19
CA LYS A 93 1.23 17.49 6.03
C LYS A 93 2.51 16.78 6.48
N THR A 94 2.51 16.21 7.68
CA THR A 94 3.65 15.44 8.21
C THR A 94 4.02 14.25 7.31
N LEU A 95 3.01 13.53 6.82
CA LEU A 95 3.21 12.42 5.89
C LEU A 95 3.85 12.90 4.60
N GLN A 96 3.37 14.01 4.06
CA GLN A 96 3.88 14.61 2.85
C GLN A 96 5.36 15.02 2.99
N GLU A 97 5.72 15.72 4.06
CA GLU A 97 7.10 16.10 4.36
C GLU A 97 8.04 14.88 4.43
N SER A 98 7.57 13.80 5.06
CA SER A 98 8.35 12.56 5.20
C SER A 98 8.52 11.78 3.91
N LEU A 99 7.55 11.85 3.01
CA LEU A 99 7.51 11.06 1.77
C LEU A 99 7.87 11.85 0.52
N TYR A 100 8.07 13.15 0.61
CA TYR A 100 8.35 14.02 -0.53
C TYR A 100 9.49 13.52 -1.42
N ARG A 101 10.52 12.90 -0.84
CA ARG A 101 11.65 12.31 -1.55
C ARG A 101 11.38 10.89 -2.06
N SER A 102 10.23 10.30 -1.74
CA SER A 102 9.87 8.96 -2.19
C SER A 102 9.47 8.96 -3.67
N PRO A 103 9.91 7.96 -4.46
CA PRO A 103 9.46 7.81 -5.84
C PRO A 103 7.94 7.68 -5.98
N ALA A 104 7.26 7.12 -4.97
CA ALA A 104 5.80 6.97 -4.95
C ALA A 104 5.06 8.31 -4.90
N TRP A 105 5.71 9.38 -4.44
CA TRP A 105 5.14 10.72 -4.31
C TRP A 105 5.23 11.57 -5.58
N ARG A 106 6.06 11.18 -6.54
CA ARG A 106 6.27 11.96 -7.78
C ARG A 106 5.03 12.07 -8.66
N ASP A 107 4.11 11.11 -8.55
CA ASP A 107 2.89 11.04 -9.38
C ASP A 107 1.66 11.48 -8.55
N MET A 108 1.73 12.66 -7.93
CA MET A 108 0.61 13.22 -7.16
C MET A 108 -0.58 13.54 -8.05
N THR A 109 -1.78 13.19 -7.57
CA THR A 109 -3.04 13.59 -8.20
C THR A 109 -3.31 15.08 -7.98
N GLU A 110 -4.13 15.71 -8.84
CA GLU A 110 -4.55 17.11 -8.67
C GLU A 110 -5.09 17.39 -7.26
N CYS A 111 -5.99 16.55 -6.76
CA CYS A 111 -6.54 16.69 -5.39
C CYS A 111 -5.46 16.67 -4.29
N GLN A 112 -4.40 15.92 -4.48
CA GLN A 112 -3.27 15.91 -3.55
C GLN A 112 -2.46 17.20 -3.62
N GLN A 113 -2.24 17.72 -4.83
CA GLN A 113 -1.55 19.00 -5.04
C GLN A 113 -2.38 20.16 -4.48
N GLU A 114 -3.68 20.22 -4.74
CA GLU A 114 -4.59 21.20 -4.16
C GLU A 114 -4.60 21.17 -2.63
N ALA A 115 -4.62 19.98 -2.05
CA ALA A 115 -4.56 19.82 -0.60
C ALA A 115 -3.26 20.39 -0.02
N ILE A 116 -2.14 20.25 -0.70
CA ILE A 116 -0.85 20.83 -0.30
C ILE A 116 -0.93 22.35 -0.29
N VAL A 117 -1.45 22.94 -1.36
CA VAL A 117 -1.61 24.41 -1.48
C VAL A 117 -2.50 24.93 -0.35
N ILE A 118 -3.59 24.24 -0.04
CA ILE A 118 -4.50 24.62 1.05
C ILE A 118 -3.85 24.49 2.42
N CYS A 119 -3.05 23.45 2.64
CA CYS A 119 -2.42 23.17 3.95
C CYS A 119 -1.19 24.04 4.23
N SER A 120 -0.57 24.60 3.21
CA SER A 120 0.69 25.34 3.34
C SER A 120 0.66 26.74 2.69
N PRO A 121 -0.45 27.52 2.81
CA PRO A 121 -0.60 28.77 2.06
C PRO A 121 0.41 29.85 2.47
N ASN A 122 0.95 29.78 3.70
CA ASN A 122 1.84 30.78 4.28
C ASN A 122 3.16 30.20 4.79
N ASP A 123 3.61 29.06 4.28
CA ASP A 123 4.87 28.47 4.66
C ASP A 123 5.92 28.72 3.56
N PRO A 124 6.70 29.83 3.66
CA PRO A 124 7.71 30.17 2.65
C PRO A 124 8.85 29.13 2.61
N HIS A 125 9.16 28.46 3.72
CA HIS A 125 10.15 27.38 3.76
C HIS A 125 9.70 26.18 2.94
N PHE A 126 8.43 25.82 3.07
CA PHE A 126 7.87 24.72 2.31
C PHE A 126 8.02 24.95 0.80
N TRP A 127 7.66 26.16 0.31
CA TRP A 127 7.71 26.49 -1.11
C TRP A 127 9.14 26.69 -1.65
N LEU A 128 10.09 27.11 -0.80
CA LEU A 128 11.51 27.22 -1.20
C LEU A 128 12.16 25.85 -1.37
N GLU A 129 11.74 24.85 -0.58
CA GLU A 129 12.30 23.50 -0.65
C GLU A 129 11.60 22.62 -1.70
N HIS A 130 10.37 22.93 -2.06
CA HIS A 130 9.48 22.05 -2.82
C HIS A 130 8.80 22.70 -4.03
N GLY A 131 9.02 23.98 -4.29
CA GLY A 131 8.49 24.75 -5.41
C GLY A 131 9.12 24.48 -6.78
#